data_9e4512f5627f020b975425a63fc2ef56
#
_entry.id   9e4512f5627f020b975425a63fc2ef56
#
_cell.length_a   1.000
_cell.length_b   1.000
_cell.length_c   1.000
_cell.angle_alpha   90.00
_cell.angle_beta   90.00
_cell.angle_gamma   90.00
#
_symmetry.space_group_name_H-M   'P 1'
#
loop_
_entity.id
_entity.type
_entity.pdbx_description
1 polymer ?
#
loop_
_entity_poly.entity_id
_entity_poly.type
_entity_poly.pdbx_seq_one_letter_code
_entity_poly.pdbx_strand_id
1 'polypeptide(L)'
;MATGTGKTYTALGALSKLSAKLQNHLAVLIICPYQHLVEQWVDDIKVFGVKPLICYSRYNWKKQLKDTIEDYKMGIINNFCVITTNSTFVTPSMQNEIAKMDGDFCLVVDEAHNFGAKKQLACMSEKFNYRLALSATINRHHDEYGTQRLFDYFGDKCIEYTLKQAINENKLTPYYYYPVLVAFTEDEI
;
A
#
# COMPACT_ATOMS: atom_id res chain seq x y z
N MET A 1 -6.17 -8.88 7.29
CA MET A 1 -5.37 -9.18 8.51
C MET A 1 -5.58 -8.06 9.53
N ALA A 2 -5.78 -8.38 10.81
CA ALA A 2 -5.96 -7.38 11.87
C ALA A 2 -4.75 -6.44 12.02
N THR A 3 -4.95 -5.27 12.61
CA THR A 3 -3.84 -4.34 12.91
C THR A 3 -2.89 -4.97 13.92
N GLY A 4 -1.57 -4.75 13.79
CA GLY A 4 -0.56 -5.34 14.69
C GLY A 4 -0.23 -6.81 14.43
N THR A 5 -0.79 -7.45 13.41
CA THR A 5 -0.56 -8.88 13.11
C THR A 5 0.51 -9.15 12.04
N GLY A 6 1.33 -8.15 11.70
CA GLY A 6 2.45 -8.31 10.76
C GLY A 6 2.09 -8.19 9.28
N LYS A 7 1.05 -7.43 8.92
CA LYS A 7 0.69 -7.16 7.50
C LYS A 7 1.89 -6.73 6.65
N THR A 8 2.66 -5.75 7.14
CA THR A 8 3.84 -5.20 6.45
C THR A 8 4.87 -6.29 6.18
N TYR A 9 5.25 -7.07 7.20
CA TYR A 9 6.22 -8.16 7.04
C TYR A 9 5.71 -9.28 6.13
N THR A 10 4.42 -9.58 6.16
CA THR A 10 3.80 -10.54 5.23
C THR A 10 3.92 -10.04 3.79
N ALA A 11 3.64 -8.76 3.54
CA ALA A 11 3.80 -8.15 2.23
C ALA A 11 5.27 -8.14 1.77
N LEU A 12 6.21 -7.76 2.63
CA LEU A 12 7.64 -7.77 2.31
C LEU A 12 8.15 -9.18 2.00
N GLY A 13 7.69 -10.19 2.75
CA GLY A 13 7.99 -11.59 2.46
C GLY A 13 7.41 -12.05 1.11
N ALA A 14 6.20 -11.62 0.75
CA ALA A 14 5.60 -11.90 -0.56
C ALA A 14 6.37 -11.22 -1.69
N LEU A 15 6.77 -9.95 -1.52
CA LEU A 15 7.59 -9.22 -2.49
C LEU A 15 8.97 -9.85 -2.68
N SER A 16 9.61 -10.31 -1.61
CA SER A 16 10.89 -11.02 -1.68
C SER A 16 10.78 -12.30 -2.51
N LYS A 17 9.72 -13.11 -2.28
CA LYS A 17 9.46 -14.31 -3.08
C LYS A 17 9.14 -14.00 -4.53
N LEU A 18 8.36 -12.95 -4.80
CA LEU A 18 8.06 -12.49 -6.15
C LEU A 18 9.32 -12.03 -6.86
N SER A 19 10.15 -11.22 -6.22
CA SER A 19 11.43 -10.75 -6.78
C SER A 19 12.34 -11.93 -7.13
N ALA A 20 12.48 -12.91 -6.25
CA ALA A 20 13.28 -14.11 -6.53
C ALA A 20 12.73 -14.90 -7.73
N LYS A 21 11.39 -15.04 -7.85
CA LYS A 21 10.74 -15.69 -9.00
C LYS A 21 11.02 -14.96 -10.32
N LEU A 22 11.13 -13.65 -10.27
CA LEU A 22 11.41 -12.75 -11.41
C LEU A 22 12.92 -12.48 -11.58
N GLN A 23 13.79 -13.34 -11.03
CA GLN A 23 15.23 -13.22 -11.15
C GLN A 23 15.77 -11.86 -10.67
N ASN A 24 15.13 -11.31 -9.64
CA ASN A 24 15.38 -9.99 -9.05
C ASN A 24 15.10 -8.81 -10.00
N HIS A 25 14.31 -9.00 -11.05
CA HIS A 25 13.85 -7.94 -11.92
C HIS A 25 12.43 -7.52 -11.53
N LEU A 26 12.32 -6.55 -10.61
CA LEU A 26 11.04 -6.11 -10.08
C LEU A 26 11.08 -4.65 -9.64
N ALA A 27 10.20 -3.83 -10.19
CA ALA A 27 9.89 -2.50 -9.69
C ALA A 27 8.70 -2.57 -8.72
N VAL A 28 8.77 -1.88 -7.59
CA VAL A 28 7.71 -1.87 -6.56
C VAL A 28 7.28 -0.45 -6.25
N LEU A 29 5.98 -0.19 -6.27
CA LEU A 29 5.37 1.03 -5.76
C LEU A 29 4.50 0.70 -4.54
N ILE A 30 4.83 1.29 -3.39
CA ILE A 30 4.07 1.16 -2.14
C ILE A 30 3.34 2.46 -1.88
N ILE A 31 2.04 2.38 -1.61
CA ILE A 31 1.19 3.54 -1.34
C ILE A 31 0.63 3.42 0.08
N CYS A 32 0.84 4.46 0.88
CA CYS A 32 0.32 4.57 2.23
C CYS A 32 -0.65 5.75 2.34
N PRO A 33 -1.66 5.71 3.21
CA PRO A 33 -2.59 6.83 3.37
C PRO A 33 -1.93 8.07 3.97
N TYR A 34 -0.94 7.91 4.87
CA TYR A 34 -0.34 8.98 5.65
C TYR A 34 1.20 8.93 5.66
N GLN A 35 1.84 10.09 5.88
CA GLN A 35 3.30 10.21 5.88
C GLN A 35 3.97 9.37 6.98
N HIS A 36 3.41 9.32 8.18
CA HIS A 36 3.98 8.51 9.27
C HIS A 36 3.99 7.01 8.95
N LEU A 37 3.00 6.51 8.17
CA LEU A 37 3.02 5.12 7.70
C LEU A 37 4.08 4.92 6.61
N VAL A 38 4.35 5.91 5.77
CA VAL A 38 5.48 5.85 4.84
C VAL A 38 6.79 5.69 5.61
N GLU A 39 7.00 6.47 6.67
CA GLU A 39 8.21 6.41 7.50
C GLU A 39 8.35 5.04 8.18
N GLN A 40 7.27 4.49 8.72
CA GLN A 40 7.25 3.14 9.28
C GLN A 40 7.61 2.07 8.25
N TRP A 41 7.02 2.13 7.06
CA TRP A 41 7.35 1.21 5.96
C TRP A 41 8.82 1.32 5.54
N VAL A 42 9.38 2.53 5.51
CA VAL A 42 10.81 2.75 5.20
C VAL A 42 11.71 2.02 6.19
N ASP A 43 11.38 2.05 7.48
CA ASP A 43 12.18 1.38 8.50
C ASP A 43 12.04 -0.15 8.38
N ASP A 44 10.85 -0.67 8.13
CA ASP A 44 10.62 -2.10 7.89
C ASP A 44 11.35 -2.59 6.63
N ILE A 45 11.31 -1.83 5.53
CA ILE A 45 11.97 -2.18 4.26
C ILE A 45 13.50 -2.25 4.41
N LYS A 46 14.11 -1.36 5.21
CA LYS A 46 15.56 -1.37 5.49
C LYS A 46 16.03 -2.70 6.06
N VAL A 47 15.21 -3.38 6.85
CA VAL A 47 15.53 -4.71 7.41
C VAL A 47 15.74 -5.73 6.29
N PHE A 48 15.10 -5.57 5.14
CA PHE A 48 15.27 -6.41 3.95
C PHE A 48 16.42 -5.95 3.04
N GLY A 49 17.24 -4.99 3.47
CA GLY A 49 18.40 -4.50 2.73
C GLY A 49 18.04 -3.61 1.52
N VAL A 50 16.80 -3.15 1.41
CA VAL A 50 16.33 -2.28 0.32
C VAL A 50 16.25 -0.84 0.80
N LYS A 51 16.74 0.10 -0.02
CA LYS A 51 16.60 1.54 0.22
C LYS A 51 15.51 2.10 -0.70
N PRO A 52 14.31 2.38 -0.18
CA PRO A 52 13.23 2.90 -1.01
C PRO A 52 13.44 4.38 -1.37
N LEU A 53 12.96 4.76 -2.56
CA LEU A 53 12.81 6.15 -2.96
C LEU A 53 11.52 6.71 -2.36
N ILE A 54 11.64 7.74 -1.53
CA ILE A 54 10.51 8.35 -0.82
C ILE A 54 9.95 9.50 -1.65
N CYS A 55 8.66 9.37 -2.05
CA CYS A 55 7.99 10.30 -2.96
C CYS A 55 6.77 10.95 -2.31
N TYR A 56 6.96 12.05 -1.56
CA TYR A 56 5.89 12.94 -1.12
C TYR A 56 6.42 14.37 -0.89
N SER A 57 5.55 15.32 -0.56
CA SER A 57 5.81 16.77 -0.60
C SER A 57 7.07 17.25 0.14
N ARG A 58 7.53 16.51 1.15
CA ARG A 58 8.73 16.83 1.93
C ARG A 58 10.04 16.57 1.16
N TYR A 59 10.00 15.76 0.09
CA TYR A 59 11.17 15.31 -0.66
C TYR A 59 11.18 15.84 -2.07
N ASN A 60 12.37 16.11 -2.61
CA ASN A 60 12.54 16.47 -4.02
C ASN A 60 12.72 15.21 -4.88
N TRP A 61 11.65 14.44 -5.04
CA TRP A 61 11.66 13.09 -5.61
C TRP A 61 11.54 13.04 -7.15
N LYS A 62 10.99 14.10 -7.79
CA LYS A 62 10.58 14.03 -9.20
C LYS A 62 11.73 13.65 -10.15
N LYS A 63 12.88 14.33 -10.03
CA LYS A 63 14.06 14.03 -10.84
C LYS A 63 14.58 12.62 -10.53
N GLN A 64 14.73 12.29 -9.26
CA GLN A 64 15.26 11.00 -8.84
C GLN A 64 14.37 9.83 -9.31
N LEU A 65 13.04 9.97 -9.25
CA LEU A 65 12.12 8.96 -9.76
C LEU A 65 12.26 8.78 -11.26
N LYS A 66 12.33 9.88 -12.02
CA LYS A 66 12.54 9.85 -13.46
C LYS A 66 13.85 9.12 -13.81
N ASP A 67 14.96 9.51 -13.21
CA ASP A 67 16.27 8.91 -13.47
C ASP A 67 16.25 7.41 -13.11
N THR A 68 15.65 7.03 -11.98
CA THR A 68 15.50 5.62 -11.55
C THR A 68 14.69 4.79 -12.56
N ILE A 69 13.60 5.33 -13.10
CA ILE A 69 12.79 4.64 -14.12
C ILE A 69 13.57 4.47 -15.41
N GLU A 70 14.33 5.48 -15.82
CA GLU A 70 15.19 5.41 -17.02
C GLU A 70 16.28 4.34 -16.85
N ASP A 71 16.96 4.31 -15.69
CA ASP A 71 17.98 3.30 -15.36
C ASP A 71 17.40 1.87 -15.36
N TYR A 72 16.18 1.69 -14.82
CA TYR A 72 15.49 0.40 -14.84
C TYR A 72 15.17 -0.05 -16.28
N LYS A 73 14.65 0.83 -17.10
CA LYS A 73 14.32 0.56 -18.51
C LYS A 73 15.56 0.24 -19.35
N MET A 74 16.69 0.84 -19.03
CA MET A 74 17.98 0.58 -19.69
C MET A 74 18.68 -0.68 -19.16
N GLY A 75 18.13 -1.33 -18.12
CA GLY A 75 18.74 -2.50 -17.48
C GLY A 75 19.99 -2.17 -16.66
N ILE A 76 20.21 -0.90 -16.31
CA ILE A 76 21.29 -0.46 -15.43
C ILE A 76 21.02 -0.92 -13.99
N ILE A 77 19.75 -0.88 -13.57
CA ILE A 77 19.28 -1.46 -12.33
C ILE A 77 18.20 -2.49 -12.62
N ASN A 78 18.18 -3.57 -11.84
CA ASN A 78 17.20 -4.65 -12.01
C ASN A 78 15.99 -4.52 -11.09
N ASN A 79 16.09 -3.74 -10.04
CA ASN A 79 15.00 -3.56 -9.11
C ASN A 79 15.06 -2.17 -8.45
N PHE A 80 13.91 -1.68 -8.04
CA PHE A 80 13.79 -0.51 -7.18
C PHE A 80 12.47 -0.52 -6.43
N CYS A 81 12.41 0.22 -5.34
CA CYS A 81 11.23 0.41 -4.53
C CYS A 81 10.94 1.89 -4.36
N VAL A 82 9.73 2.28 -4.68
CA VAL A 82 9.18 3.63 -4.43
C VAL A 82 8.14 3.54 -3.35
N ILE A 83 8.13 4.48 -2.43
CA ILE A 83 7.07 4.60 -1.43
C ILE A 83 6.49 6.00 -1.44
N THR A 84 5.17 6.10 -1.40
CA THR A 84 4.46 7.37 -1.55
C THR A 84 3.18 7.43 -0.72
N THR A 85 2.55 8.60 -0.68
CA THR A 85 1.24 8.78 -0.05
C THR A 85 0.11 8.75 -1.09
N ASN A 86 -1.13 8.46 -0.64
CA ASN A 86 -2.33 8.54 -1.49
C ASN A 86 -2.46 9.90 -2.19
N SER A 87 -2.12 10.99 -1.50
CA SER A 87 -2.21 12.35 -2.06
C SER A 87 -1.17 12.60 -3.15
N THR A 88 0.04 12.08 -3.02
CA THR A 88 1.08 12.22 -4.05
C THR A 88 0.82 11.28 -5.23
N PHE A 89 0.33 10.06 -4.97
CA PHE A 89 0.01 9.09 -6.01
C PHE A 89 -0.92 9.65 -7.08
N VAL A 90 -1.97 10.39 -6.69
CA VAL A 90 -2.96 10.95 -7.63
C VAL A 90 -2.48 12.22 -8.36
N THR A 91 -1.26 12.68 -8.11
CA THR A 91 -0.74 13.86 -8.80
C THR A 91 -0.35 13.54 -10.26
N PRO A 92 -0.55 14.49 -11.19
CA PRO A 92 -0.11 14.31 -12.58
C PRO A 92 1.37 13.96 -12.69
N SER A 93 2.22 14.53 -11.85
CA SER A 93 3.66 14.23 -11.86
C SER A 93 3.95 12.76 -11.59
N MET A 94 3.27 12.14 -10.61
CA MET A 94 3.44 10.72 -10.30
C MET A 94 2.84 9.84 -11.40
N GLN A 95 1.63 10.15 -11.85
CA GLN A 95 0.95 9.38 -12.89
C GLN A 95 1.72 9.39 -14.23
N ASN A 96 2.33 10.51 -14.59
CA ASN A 96 3.17 10.60 -15.78
C ASN A 96 4.41 9.70 -15.70
N GLU A 97 5.01 9.52 -14.52
CA GLU A 97 6.14 8.59 -14.36
C GLU A 97 5.67 7.13 -14.36
N ILE A 98 4.55 6.81 -13.71
CA ILE A 98 3.94 5.47 -13.75
C ILE A 98 3.61 5.06 -15.19
N ALA A 99 3.08 5.98 -16.00
CA ALA A 99 2.74 5.68 -17.40
C ALA A 99 3.95 5.28 -18.26
N LYS A 100 5.16 5.68 -17.89
CA LYS A 100 6.41 5.32 -18.58
C LYS A 100 6.95 3.95 -18.21
N MET A 101 6.43 3.35 -17.13
CA MET A 101 6.87 2.04 -16.66
C MET A 101 6.49 0.94 -17.65
N ASP A 102 7.44 0.04 -17.88
CA ASP A 102 7.27 -1.20 -18.63
C ASP A 102 7.94 -2.34 -17.84
N GLY A 103 7.53 -3.60 -18.09
CA GLY A 103 8.11 -4.76 -17.43
C GLY A 103 7.38 -5.16 -16.13
N ASP A 104 8.08 -5.81 -15.22
CA ASP A 104 7.52 -6.35 -13.99
C ASP A 104 7.36 -5.26 -12.94
N PHE A 105 6.11 -4.82 -12.75
CA PHE A 105 5.77 -3.73 -11.86
C PHE A 105 4.69 -4.15 -10.86
N CYS A 106 5.03 -4.04 -9.57
CA CYS A 106 4.16 -4.41 -8.46
C CYS A 106 3.63 -3.17 -7.74
N LEU A 107 2.32 -3.14 -7.52
CA LEU A 107 1.64 -2.17 -6.67
C LEU A 107 1.31 -2.81 -5.32
N VAL A 108 1.70 -2.15 -4.24
CA VAL A 108 1.26 -2.47 -2.88
C VAL A 108 0.51 -1.28 -2.32
N VAL A 109 -0.71 -1.49 -1.83
CA VAL A 109 -1.52 -0.44 -1.21
C VAL A 109 -1.78 -0.81 0.23
N ASP A 110 -1.25 -0.01 1.15
CA ASP A 110 -1.54 -0.16 2.58
C ASP A 110 -2.81 0.60 2.94
N GLU A 111 -3.56 0.04 3.91
CA GLU A 111 -4.90 0.49 4.30
C GLU A 111 -5.80 0.74 3.07
N ALA A 112 -5.88 -0.29 2.22
CA ALA A 112 -6.48 -0.23 0.87
C ALA A 112 -7.93 0.24 0.86
N HIS A 113 -8.67 0.15 1.97
CA HIS A 113 -10.01 0.74 2.08
C HIS A 113 -10.01 2.25 1.78
N ASN A 114 -8.90 2.97 2.05
CA ASN A 114 -8.75 4.39 1.69
C ASN A 114 -8.55 4.59 0.17
N PHE A 115 -8.08 3.58 -0.54
CA PHE A 115 -7.78 3.64 -1.98
C PHE A 115 -9.03 3.55 -2.87
N GLY A 116 -10.17 3.15 -2.32
CA GLY A 116 -11.45 3.11 -3.03
C GLY A 116 -12.10 4.47 -3.26
N ALA A 117 -11.49 5.58 -2.87
CA ALA A 117 -12.02 6.92 -3.14
C ALA A 117 -11.89 7.28 -4.63
N LYS A 118 -12.81 8.10 -5.14
CA LYS A 118 -12.97 8.44 -6.57
C LYS A 118 -11.65 8.85 -7.28
N LYS A 119 -10.81 9.64 -6.61
CA LYS A 119 -9.54 10.11 -7.20
C LYS A 119 -8.54 8.97 -7.37
N GLN A 120 -8.42 8.08 -6.38
CA GLN A 120 -7.53 6.92 -6.42
C GLN A 120 -8.02 5.89 -7.45
N LEU A 121 -9.34 5.63 -7.50
CA LEU A 121 -9.94 4.73 -8.50
C LEU A 121 -9.63 5.19 -9.93
N ALA A 122 -9.65 6.50 -10.18
CA ALA A 122 -9.33 7.05 -11.50
C ALA A 122 -7.84 6.88 -11.90
N CYS A 123 -6.97 6.61 -10.94
CA CYS A 123 -5.54 6.40 -11.13
C CYS A 123 -5.14 4.91 -11.13
N MET A 124 -6.09 3.99 -11.07
CA MET A 124 -5.82 2.55 -11.19
C MET A 124 -5.31 2.25 -12.61
N SER A 125 -4.12 1.71 -12.71
CA SER A 125 -3.43 1.49 -13.99
C SER A 125 -3.17 0.00 -14.22
N GLU A 126 -3.38 -0.47 -15.45
CA GLU A 126 -3.04 -1.83 -15.88
C GLU A 126 -1.52 -2.04 -16.05
N LYS A 127 -0.70 -0.99 -15.89
CA LYS A 127 0.76 -1.10 -15.86
C LYS A 127 1.29 -1.94 -14.70
N PHE A 128 0.51 -2.09 -13.63
CA PHE A 128 0.88 -2.96 -12.50
C PHE A 128 0.47 -4.40 -12.79
N ASN A 129 1.44 -5.24 -13.18
CA ASN A 129 1.25 -6.67 -13.45
C ASN A 129 0.91 -7.45 -12.17
N TYR A 130 1.45 -7.00 -11.04
CA TYR A 130 1.25 -7.58 -9.71
C TYR A 130 0.63 -6.53 -8.80
N ARG A 131 -0.37 -6.95 -8.02
CA ARG A 131 -1.14 -6.03 -7.17
C ARG A 131 -1.42 -6.67 -5.82
N LEU A 132 -1.15 -5.94 -4.75
CA LEU A 132 -1.37 -6.39 -3.38
C LEU A 132 -2.06 -5.29 -2.57
N ALA A 133 -3.24 -5.57 -2.07
CA ALA A 133 -3.97 -4.71 -1.15
C ALA A 133 -3.86 -5.23 0.28
N LEU A 134 -3.47 -4.37 1.21
CA LEU A 134 -3.40 -4.66 2.63
C LEU A 134 -4.47 -3.86 3.35
N SER A 135 -5.30 -4.51 4.14
CA SER A 135 -6.29 -3.84 4.99
C SER A 135 -6.69 -4.74 6.16
N ALA A 136 -7.04 -4.13 7.28
CA ALA A 136 -7.74 -4.83 8.36
C ALA A 136 -9.21 -5.07 7.99
N THR A 137 -9.82 -4.08 7.31
CA THR A 137 -11.20 -4.10 6.82
C THR A 137 -11.21 -3.54 5.41
N ILE A 138 -11.49 -4.37 4.41
CA ILE A 138 -11.54 -3.93 3.02
C ILE A 138 -12.86 -3.24 2.66
N ASN A 139 -13.94 -3.62 3.33
CA ASN A 139 -15.26 -3.07 3.10
C ASN A 139 -15.30 -1.60 3.55
N ARG A 140 -15.68 -0.74 2.62
CA ARG A 140 -15.82 0.69 2.87
C ARG A 140 -17.19 0.98 3.44
N HIS A 141 -17.24 1.80 4.48
CA HIS A 141 -18.51 2.16 5.11
C HIS A 141 -19.34 3.02 4.14
N HIS A 142 -20.58 2.61 3.86
CA HIS A 142 -21.51 3.28 2.92
C HIS A 142 -20.96 3.50 1.50
N ASP A 143 -20.00 2.68 1.03
CA ASP A 143 -19.42 2.77 -0.30
C ASP A 143 -19.21 1.37 -0.89
N GLU A 144 -20.32 0.73 -1.29
CA GLU A 144 -20.30 -0.57 -1.94
C GLU A 144 -19.60 -0.53 -3.29
N TYR A 145 -19.82 0.54 -4.05
CA TYR A 145 -19.16 0.74 -5.35
C TYR A 145 -17.63 0.79 -5.22
N GLY A 146 -17.12 1.62 -4.32
CA GLY A 146 -15.68 1.70 -4.08
C GLY A 146 -15.10 0.37 -3.59
N THR A 147 -15.83 -0.37 -2.74
CA THR A 147 -15.47 -1.71 -2.29
C THR A 147 -15.37 -2.68 -3.46
N GLN A 148 -16.41 -2.74 -4.33
CA GLN A 148 -16.41 -3.63 -5.49
C GLN A 148 -15.23 -3.32 -6.44
N ARG A 149 -14.98 -2.04 -6.71
CA ARG A 149 -13.85 -1.62 -7.56
C ARG A 149 -12.48 -2.04 -7.01
N LEU A 150 -12.32 -2.10 -5.69
CA LEU A 150 -11.10 -2.63 -5.07
C LEU A 150 -10.95 -4.14 -5.35
N PHE A 151 -12.01 -4.92 -5.19
CA PHE A 151 -11.97 -6.35 -5.52
C PHE A 151 -11.76 -6.61 -7.01
N ASP A 152 -12.42 -5.85 -7.89
CA ASP A 152 -12.23 -5.97 -9.35
C ASP A 152 -10.76 -5.74 -9.75
N TYR A 153 -10.07 -4.82 -9.06
CA TYR A 153 -8.72 -4.43 -9.41
C TYR A 153 -7.63 -5.28 -8.73
N PHE A 154 -7.79 -5.61 -7.44
CA PHE A 154 -6.80 -6.37 -6.67
C PHE A 154 -7.08 -7.87 -6.64
N GLY A 155 -8.28 -8.30 -7.03
CA GLY A 155 -8.71 -9.68 -6.95
C GLY A 155 -9.29 -10.08 -5.59
N ASP A 156 -9.53 -11.36 -5.43
CA ASP A 156 -10.13 -11.93 -4.23
C ASP A 156 -9.19 -11.91 -3.01
N LYS A 157 -9.80 -11.98 -1.83
CA LYS A 157 -9.09 -12.05 -0.56
C LYS A 157 -8.26 -13.36 -0.48
N CYS A 158 -6.95 -13.25 -0.55
CA CYS A 158 -6.04 -14.40 -0.48
C CYS A 158 -5.66 -14.81 0.96
N ILE A 159 -5.68 -13.88 1.92
CA ILE A 159 -5.36 -14.15 3.33
C ILE A 159 -6.34 -13.39 4.22
N GLU A 160 -6.93 -14.10 5.16
CA GLU A 160 -7.66 -13.51 6.27
C GLU A 160 -7.06 -13.95 7.59
N TYR A 161 -6.76 -13.00 8.46
CA TYR A 161 -6.31 -13.24 9.82
C TYR A 161 -7.04 -12.28 10.74
N THR A 162 -8.04 -12.81 11.41
CA THR A 162 -8.98 -12.03 12.19
C THR A 162 -8.41 -11.62 13.55
N LEU A 163 -8.99 -10.58 14.16
CA LEU A 163 -8.65 -10.17 15.51
C LEU A 163 -8.85 -11.32 16.52
N LYS A 164 -9.95 -12.08 16.37
CA LYS A 164 -10.25 -13.23 17.23
C LYS A 164 -9.18 -14.31 17.13
N GLN A 165 -8.73 -14.63 15.91
CA GLN A 165 -7.63 -15.59 15.71
C GLN A 165 -6.32 -15.08 16.36
N ALA A 166 -5.98 -13.82 16.16
CA ALA A 166 -4.76 -13.23 16.70
C ALA A 166 -4.75 -13.23 18.25
N ILE A 167 -5.91 -13.00 18.89
CA ILE A 167 -6.06 -13.09 20.36
C ILE A 167 -5.93 -14.55 20.81
N ASN A 168 -6.63 -15.48 20.16
CA ASN A 168 -6.59 -16.90 20.51
C ASN A 168 -5.18 -17.51 20.39
N GLU A 169 -4.38 -17.01 19.44
CA GLU A 169 -2.99 -17.43 19.23
C GLU A 169 -1.98 -16.62 20.07
N ASN A 170 -2.44 -15.82 21.02
CA ASN A 170 -1.61 -14.96 21.89
C ASN A 170 -0.70 -13.98 21.11
N LYS A 171 -1.12 -13.57 19.92
CA LYS A 171 -0.42 -12.53 19.12
C LYS A 171 -0.88 -11.12 19.46
N LEU A 172 -2.11 -10.99 19.98
CA LEU A 172 -2.68 -9.74 20.45
C LEU A 172 -3.27 -9.94 21.85
N THR A 173 -3.25 -8.88 22.65
CA THR A 173 -3.81 -8.88 24.01
C THR A 173 -5.33 -8.94 23.97
N PRO A 174 -5.98 -9.81 24.77
CA PRO A 174 -7.42 -9.79 24.95
C PRO A 174 -7.89 -8.43 25.51
N TYR A 175 -9.07 -7.99 25.10
CA TYR A 175 -9.68 -6.78 25.61
C TYR A 175 -11.19 -6.93 25.75
N TYR A 176 -11.77 -6.12 26.63
CA TYR A 176 -13.22 -5.99 26.79
C TYR A 176 -13.64 -4.64 26.20
N TYR A 177 -14.68 -4.65 25.37
CA TYR A 177 -15.24 -3.44 24.80
C TYR A 177 -16.54 -3.08 25.51
N TYR A 178 -16.57 -1.90 26.13
CA TYR A 178 -17.74 -1.36 26.82
C TYR A 178 -18.17 -0.09 26.11
N PRO A 179 -19.19 -0.13 25.21
CA PRO A 179 -19.69 1.08 24.57
C PRO A 179 -20.43 1.95 25.60
N VAL A 180 -20.06 3.23 25.65
CA VAL A 180 -20.79 4.23 26.44
C VAL A 180 -21.51 5.14 25.43
N LEU A 181 -22.84 5.15 25.52
CA LEU A 181 -23.67 6.04 24.72
C LEU A 181 -23.68 7.42 25.35
N VAL A 182 -23.23 8.42 24.63
CA VAL A 182 -23.30 9.83 25.03
C VAL A 182 -24.23 10.54 24.05
N ALA A 183 -25.27 11.19 24.59
CA ALA A 183 -26.12 12.06 23.78
C ALA A 183 -25.50 13.47 23.77
N PHE A 184 -25.44 14.09 22.59
CA PHE A 184 -25.13 15.50 22.48
C PHE A 184 -26.27 16.34 23.04
N THR A 185 -25.94 17.40 23.75
CA THR A 185 -26.91 18.41 24.16
C THR A 185 -27.28 19.30 22.97
N GLU A 186 -28.40 20.05 23.05
CA GLU A 186 -28.83 20.94 21.97
C GLU A 186 -27.80 22.04 21.65
N ASP A 187 -26.95 22.38 22.63
CA ASP A 187 -25.87 23.38 22.47
C ASP A 187 -24.60 22.80 21.82
N GLU A 188 -24.50 21.48 21.59
CA GLU A 188 -23.37 20.76 21.00
C GLU A 188 -23.63 20.30 19.56
N ILE A 189 -24.84 20.54 19.04
CA ILE A 189 -25.28 20.23 17.68
C ILE A 189 -25.26 21.51 16.84
#